data_7d48a4a66fe27c78ca4b4e524da6f074
#
_entry.id   7d48a4a66fe27c78ca4b4e524da6f074
#
_cell.length_a   1.000
_cell.length_b   1.000
_cell.length_c   1.000
_cell.angle_alpha   90.00
_cell.angle_beta   90.00
_cell.angle_gamma   90.00
#
_symmetry.space_group_name_H-M   'P 1'
#
loop_
_entity.id
_entity.type
_entity.pdbx_description
1 polymer ?
#
loop_
_entity_poly.entity_id
_entity_poly.type
_entity_poly.pdbx_seq_one_letter_code
_entity_poly.pdbx_strand_id
1 'polypeptide(L)'
;MKANWLPLSAAVALALSSVAASAVDFHGYARAGAQASTQGGEVYCLGNGNKGHMVGRLGDECDTYAELTLNQEVYNKANNKWTVNTLVAYGTTEGTRDLQGNSWQGVGGDGPWNGQRLSIRELWTGYQTDAGYQIWAGKRFYQRKDIHLLDLYYLNDSGYGAGIEGIDVGMGNLAFAVTKWANDGTSDYNRNVYKLDARWNGIPVGPLGNLDASVIYALPFISEQQEANAAGNARANRANSGALVTLDLNTAVNSDSVNLMNHFVVQYGTNGFGYIGQNGNHAGDNYTPDLDDTGVRVIDWGTLDAGNFGLGYSLIWAHVDNGDDHKAAGATWTTERSGWIYSIVLRPEYKWTEFTRTTLELGYSSQKTNGWMAPGEDPDVYKVTLAQQFTPGKGFWTRPAIRFYVSYIGGEEFAAVYKKWNKDGDEYQITVGTQVEAWW
;
A
#
# COMPACT_ATOMS: atom_id res chain seq x y z
N MET A 1 -0.43 18.59 -52.12
CA MET A 1 -1.71 18.62 -51.35
C MET A 1 -1.38 19.14 -49.96
N LYS A 2 -1.74 20.39 -49.66
CA LYS A 2 -1.55 20.94 -48.30
C LYS A 2 -2.76 20.58 -47.47
N ALA A 3 -2.61 19.71 -46.48
CA ALA A 3 -3.69 19.37 -45.56
C ALA A 3 -3.99 20.58 -44.67
N ASN A 4 -5.21 21.08 -44.75
CA ASN A 4 -5.69 22.17 -43.87
C ASN A 4 -5.98 21.59 -42.46
N TRP A 5 -5.05 21.70 -41.57
CA TRP A 5 -5.18 21.29 -40.15
C TRP A 5 -5.86 22.33 -39.25
N LEU A 6 -6.13 23.55 -39.80
CA LEU A 6 -6.73 24.68 -39.07
C LEU A 6 -8.17 24.47 -38.58
N PRO A 7 -9.05 23.72 -39.23
CA PRO A 7 -10.41 23.54 -38.70
C PRO A 7 -10.52 22.54 -37.57
N LEU A 8 -9.57 21.58 -37.45
CA LEU A 8 -9.63 20.58 -36.38
C LEU A 8 -9.16 21.17 -35.03
N SER A 9 -8.13 22.00 -35.04
CA SER A 9 -7.68 22.71 -33.86
C SER A 9 -8.67 23.75 -33.35
N ALA A 10 -9.40 24.43 -34.23
CA ALA A 10 -10.45 25.36 -33.87
C ALA A 10 -11.68 24.64 -33.31
N ALA A 11 -12.03 23.46 -33.86
CA ALA A 11 -13.15 22.65 -33.35
C ALA A 11 -12.86 22.07 -31.96
N VAL A 12 -11.63 21.65 -31.71
CA VAL A 12 -11.17 21.17 -30.37
C VAL A 12 -11.16 22.33 -29.38
N ALA A 13 -10.68 23.51 -29.77
CA ALA A 13 -10.68 24.70 -28.92
C ALA A 13 -12.11 25.20 -28.60
N LEU A 14 -13.07 25.12 -29.57
CA LEU A 14 -14.45 25.47 -29.35
C LEU A 14 -15.22 24.42 -28.53
N ALA A 15 -14.89 23.15 -28.64
CA ALA A 15 -15.46 22.10 -27.79
C ALA A 15 -15.00 22.23 -26.32
N LEU A 16 -13.79 22.76 -26.10
CA LEU A 16 -13.26 23.03 -24.75
C LEU A 16 -13.77 24.34 -24.14
N SER A 17 -14.30 25.28 -24.97
CA SER A 17 -14.77 26.57 -24.48
C SER A 17 -16.26 26.60 -24.05
N SER A 18 -17.03 25.53 -24.27
CA SER A 18 -18.43 25.43 -23.87
C SER A 18 -18.71 24.73 -22.57
N VAL A 19 -17.71 24.15 -21.94
CA VAL A 19 -17.78 23.64 -20.58
C VAL A 19 -17.40 24.82 -19.67
N ALA A 20 -18.31 25.26 -18.80
CA ALA A 20 -17.91 26.12 -17.68
C ALA A 20 -16.68 25.47 -17.07
N ALA A 21 -15.54 26.16 -17.14
CA ALA A 21 -14.28 25.60 -16.67
C ALA A 21 -14.42 25.33 -15.18
N SER A 22 -14.87 24.12 -14.81
CA SER A 22 -14.74 23.65 -13.45
C SER A 22 -13.25 23.58 -13.17
N ALA A 23 -12.83 24.19 -12.07
CA ALA A 23 -11.43 24.15 -11.69
C ALA A 23 -11.00 22.68 -11.58
N VAL A 24 -9.79 22.38 -12.09
CA VAL A 24 -9.18 21.07 -11.88
C VAL A 24 -9.00 20.91 -10.37
N ASP A 25 -9.56 19.84 -9.82
CA ASP A 25 -9.37 19.50 -8.44
C ASP A 25 -7.96 18.90 -8.27
N PHE A 26 -7.16 19.56 -7.46
CA PHE A 26 -5.73 19.28 -7.32
C PHE A 26 -5.44 18.84 -5.88
N HIS A 27 -5.03 17.59 -5.74
CA HIS A 27 -4.62 16.99 -4.49
C HIS A 27 -3.22 16.42 -4.60
N GLY A 28 -2.58 16.19 -3.47
CA GLY A 28 -1.27 15.58 -3.47
C GLY A 28 -0.88 14.97 -2.14
N TYR A 29 0.16 14.16 -2.23
CA TYR A 29 0.93 13.63 -1.12
C TYR A 29 2.40 13.85 -1.42
N ALA A 30 3.19 14.24 -0.44
CA ALA A 30 4.64 14.33 -0.60
C ALA A 30 5.36 14.00 0.70
N ARG A 31 6.50 13.34 0.59
CA ARG A 31 7.48 13.16 1.66
C ARG A 31 8.89 13.35 1.13
N ALA A 32 9.73 13.97 1.95
CA ALA A 32 11.15 14.14 1.71
C ALA A 32 11.87 14.33 3.04
N GLY A 33 13.14 13.99 3.09
CA GLY A 33 13.90 14.17 4.30
C GLY A 33 15.40 14.04 4.09
N ALA A 34 16.15 14.22 5.17
CA ALA A 34 17.56 13.94 5.23
C ALA A 34 17.87 13.28 6.58
N GLN A 35 18.73 12.29 6.57
CA GLN A 35 19.11 11.56 7.76
C GLN A 35 20.57 11.13 7.71
N ALA A 36 21.13 10.88 8.88
CA ALA A 36 22.49 10.40 9.05
C ALA A 36 22.55 9.36 10.16
N SER A 37 23.36 8.32 9.96
CA SER A 37 23.72 7.39 11.01
C SER A 37 24.75 8.04 11.94
N THR A 38 24.56 7.93 13.26
CA THR A 38 25.55 8.40 14.24
C THR A 38 26.81 7.54 14.26
N GLN A 39 26.74 6.34 13.67
CA GLN A 39 27.85 5.38 13.55
C GLN A 39 28.65 5.59 12.25
N GLY A 40 28.21 6.57 11.41
CA GLY A 40 28.78 6.77 10.09
C GLY A 40 28.26 5.77 9.05
N GLY A 41 28.70 5.91 7.82
CA GLY A 41 28.25 5.06 6.73
C GLY A 41 26.85 5.42 6.19
N GLU A 42 26.27 4.51 5.43
CA GLU A 42 24.92 4.67 4.85
C GLU A 42 23.85 4.31 5.88
N VAL A 43 22.72 5.02 5.80
CA VAL A 43 21.54 4.70 6.60
C VAL A 43 20.78 3.55 5.93
N TYR A 44 20.42 2.56 6.70
CA TYR A 44 19.56 1.46 6.27
C TYR A 44 18.14 1.69 6.77
N CYS A 45 17.16 1.67 5.86
CA CYS A 45 15.74 1.76 6.19
C CYS A 45 15.04 0.42 5.95
N LEU A 46 14.31 -0.07 6.94
CA LEU A 46 13.54 -1.32 6.85
C LEU A 46 12.42 -1.24 5.82
N GLY A 47 11.81 -0.07 5.68
CA GLY A 47 10.69 0.16 4.77
C GLY A 47 11.02 -0.02 3.29
N ASN A 48 12.28 0.07 2.91
CA ASN A 48 12.74 -0.12 1.53
C ASN A 48 12.97 -1.59 1.16
N GLY A 49 12.69 -2.52 2.05
CA GLY A 49 12.79 -3.96 1.83
C GLY A 49 11.42 -4.63 1.73
N ASN A 50 11.42 -5.93 1.42
CA ASN A 50 10.20 -6.76 1.30
C ASN A 50 9.41 -6.94 2.61
N LYS A 51 9.79 -6.28 3.69
CA LYS A 51 9.25 -6.48 5.04
C LYS A 51 8.33 -5.34 5.50
N GLY A 52 8.19 -4.29 4.71
CA GLY A 52 7.38 -3.13 5.03
C GLY A 52 7.80 -2.45 6.33
N HIS A 53 7.10 -1.42 6.72
CA HIS A 53 7.36 -0.71 7.97
C HIS A 53 6.70 -1.38 9.20
N MET A 54 6.89 -2.70 9.37
CA MET A 54 6.21 -3.47 10.42
C MET A 54 6.54 -3.02 11.85
N VAL A 55 7.54 -2.18 12.02
CA VAL A 55 7.88 -1.51 13.28
C VAL A 55 7.56 0.00 13.26
N GLY A 56 6.72 0.44 12.31
CA GLY A 56 6.35 1.82 12.10
C GLY A 56 7.30 2.57 11.17
N ARG A 57 6.78 3.58 10.48
CA ARG A 57 7.51 4.31 9.44
C ARG A 57 8.18 5.61 9.92
N LEU A 58 7.90 6.09 11.12
CA LEU A 58 8.47 7.33 11.61
C LEU A 58 10.00 7.20 11.77
N GLY A 59 10.76 8.05 11.06
CA GLY A 59 12.22 7.99 11.06
C GLY A 59 12.84 6.76 10.38
N ASP A 60 12.06 6.10 9.50
CA ASP A 60 12.48 4.91 8.75
C ASP A 60 12.11 5.03 7.26
N GLU A 61 12.12 6.23 6.71
CA GLU A 61 11.86 6.50 5.30
C GLU A 61 13.11 7.10 4.67
N CYS A 62 13.63 6.42 3.65
CA CYS A 62 14.88 6.76 2.96
C CYS A 62 14.66 7.26 1.54
N ASP A 63 13.44 7.66 1.19
CA ASP A 63 13.11 8.11 -0.15
C ASP A 63 12.48 9.50 -0.16
N THR A 64 12.57 10.16 -1.31
CA THR A 64 11.71 11.28 -1.66
C THR A 64 10.59 10.73 -2.52
N TYR A 65 9.34 10.96 -2.11
CA TYR A 65 8.17 10.47 -2.81
C TYR A 65 7.10 11.55 -2.89
N ALA A 66 6.46 11.65 -4.05
CA ALA A 66 5.33 12.56 -4.25
C ALA A 66 4.26 11.95 -5.16
N GLU A 67 3.01 12.23 -4.87
CA GLU A 67 1.85 11.95 -5.71
C GLU A 67 1.11 13.25 -6.03
N LEU A 68 0.75 13.44 -7.29
CA LEU A 68 -0.06 14.54 -7.76
C LEU A 68 -1.33 13.98 -8.41
N THR A 69 -2.47 14.27 -7.81
CA THR A 69 -3.78 13.85 -8.28
C THR A 69 -4.48 15.02 -8.96
N LEU A 70 -4.93 14.80 -10.18
CA LEU A 70 -5.67 15.75 -10.98
C LEU A 70 -7.03 15.13 -11.33
N ASN A 71 -8.10 15.70 -10.80
CA ASN A 71 -9.46 15.28 -11.09
C ASN A 71 -10.21 16.38 -11.81
N GLN A 72 -10.88 16.04 -12.89
CA GLN A 72 -11.65 16.99 -13.68
C GLN A 72 -13.05 16.45 -13.93
N GLU A 73 -14.07 17.20 -13.48
CA GLU A 73 -15.44 17.01 -13.96
C GLU A 73 -15.53 17.60 -15.38
N VAL A 74 -15.73 16.72 -16.38
CA VAL A 74 -15.77 17.10 -17.80
C VAL A 74 -17.20 17.26 -18.32
N TYR A 75 -18.18 16.75 -17.58
CA TYR A 75 -19.60 16.88 -17.91
C TYR A 75 -20.46 16.72 -16.66
N ASN A 76 -21.50 17.57 -16.54
CA ASN A 76 -22.50 17.49 -15.47
C ASN A 76 -23.84 18.02 -15.99
N LYS A 77 -24.84 17.13 -16.06
CA LYS A 77 -26.20 17.51 -16.43
C LYS A 77 -27.19 16.58 -15.72
N ALA A 78 -28.16 17.17 -15.04
CA ALA A 78 -29.23 16.44 -14.35
C ALA A 78 -28.66 15.35 -13.41
N ASN A 79 -27.65 15.70 -12.58
CA ASN A 79 -26.93 14.82 -11.67
C ASN A 79 -26.11 13.67 -12.33
N ASN A 80 -26.06 13.63 -13.65
CA ASN A 80 -25.17 12.72 -14.36
C ASN A 80 -23.82 13.42 -14.59
N LYS A 81 -22.75 12.87 -14.00
CA LYS A 81 -21.43 13.48 -14.00
C LYS A 81 -20.40 12.56 -14.64
N TRP A 82 -19.53 13.13 -15.44
CA TRP A 82 -18.36 12.43 -15.97
C TRP A 82 -17.09 13.09 -15.46
N THR A 83 -16.18 12.27 -14.97
CA THR A 83 -14.88 12.70 -14.45
C THR A 83 -13.73 11.99 -15.16
N VAL A 84 -12.63 12.71 -15.33
CA VAL A 84 -11.34 12.15 -15.73
C VAL A 84 -10.39 12.31 -14.55
N ASN A 85 -9.75 11.23 -14.16
CA ASN A 85 -8.92 11.17 -12.95
C ASN A 85 -7.53 10.67 -13.33
N THR A 86 -6.51 11.38 -12.87
CA THR A 86 -5.11 11.05 -13.12
C THR A 86 -4.31 11.21 -11.85
N LEU A 87 -3.47 10.21 -11.53
CA LEU A 87 -2.47 10.30 -10.47
C LEU A 87 -1.10 10.03 -11.06
N VAL A 88 -0.20 10.98 -10.88
CA VAL A 88 1.21 10.88 -11.27
C VAL A 88 2.05 10.80 -10.01
N ALA A 89 2.89 9.79 -9.91
CA ALA A 89 3.82 9.63 -8.80
C ALA A 89 5.26 9.85 -9.26
N TYR A 90 6.04 10.42 -8.36
CA TYR A 90 7.49 10.60 -8.48
C TYR A 90 8.15 9.99 -7.25
N GLY A 91 9.21 9.22 -7.44
CA GLY A 91 9.95 8.62 -6.34
C GLY A 91 11.44 8.56 -6.62
N THR A 92 12.23 8.72 -5.56
CA THR A 92 13.68 8.50 -5.56
C THR A 92 14.01 7.52 -4.45
N THR A 93 15.02 6.71 -4.67
CA THR A 93 15.67 5.91 -3.64
C THR A 93 17.00 6.57 -3.29
N GLU A 94 16.98 7.59 -2.44
CA GLU A 94 18.22 8.18 -1.93
C GLU A 94 18.70 7.39 -0.69
N GLY A 95 19.97 7.00 -0.69
CA GLY A 95 20.67 6.45 0.47
C GLY A 95 20.64 4.93 0.64
N THR A 96 19.91 4.20 -0.17
CA THR A 96 20.08 2.75 -0.26
C THR A 96 20.54 2.38 -1.66
N ARG A 97 21.66 1.69 -1.77
CA ARG A 97 21.91 0.91 -2.97
C ARG A 97 20.72 0.00 -3.12
N ASP A 98 19.91 0.25 -4.13
CA ASP A 98 18.79 -0.60 -4.47
C ASP A 98 19.30 -2.01 -4.72
N LEU A 99 19.24 -2.82 -3.67
CA LEU A 99 19.65 -4.21 -3.73
C LEU A 99 18.70 -5.08 -4.51
N GLN A 100 17.54 -4.54 -4.88
CA GLN A 100 16.50 -5.35 -5.49
C GLN A 100 15.84 -4.71 -6.71
N GLY A 101 16.34 -3.59 -7.26
CA GLY A 101 15.77 -3.04 -8.49
C GLY A 101 14.26 -2.82 -8.44
N ASN A 102 13.71 -2.55 -7.27
CA ASN A 102 12.28 -2.36 -7.06
C ASN A 102 11.88 -0.93 -7.32
N SER A 103 11.98 -0.68 -8.33
CA SER A 103 11.18 -0.28 -9.42
C SER A 103 9.74 -0.04 -9.05
N TRP A 104 9.47 1.14 -8.62
CA TRP A 104 8.23 1.78 -9.03
C TRP A 104 8.16 1.63 -10.55
N GLN A 105 7.25 0.81 -11.05
CA GLN A 105 7.06 0.62 -12.49
C GLN A 105 6.70 1.96 -13.08
N GLY A 106 7.70 2.71 -13.51
CA GLY A 106 7.56 4.02 -14.11
C GLY A 106 7.64 3.94 -15.62
N VAL A 107 6.86 4.76 -16.27
CA VAL A 107 7.15 5.18 -17.63
C VAL A 107 8.29 6.18 -17.53
N GLY A 108 9.49 5.81 -17.89
CA GLY A 108 10.56 6.77 -17.94
C GLY A 108 11.90 6.07 -17.88
N GLY A 109 12.73 6.38 -18.82
CA GLY A 109 14.13 6.09 -18.75
C GLY A 109 14.79 6.81 -17.56
N ASP A 110 16.04 6.51 -17.33
CA ASP A 110 16.88 7.19 -16.36
C ASP A 110 16.73 8.69 -16.51
N GLY A 111 16.14 9.35 -15.51
CA GLY A 111 16.11 10.80 -15.46
C GLY A 111 17.54 11.35 -15.37
N PRO A 112 17.74 12.67 -15.47
CA PRO A 112 19.07 13.27 -15.36
C PRO A 112 19.76 13.02 -14.02
N TRP A 113 19.02 12.48 -13.06
CA TRP A 113 19.46 12.10 -11.72
C TRP A 113 19.20 10.60 -11.54
N ASN A 114 20.24 9.83 -11.34
CA ASN A 114 20.12 8.36 -11.17
C ASN A 114 19.08 7.99 -10.10
N GLY A 115 18.19 7.06 -10.43
CA GLY A 115 17.20 6.50 -9.51
C GLY A 115 15.85 7.23 -9.41
N GLN A 116 15.65 8.32 -10.16
CA GLN A 116 14.38 9.04 -10.19
C GLN A 116 13.40 8.43 -11.19
N ARG A 117 12.15 8.24 -10.80
CA ARG A 117 11.11 7.67 -11.67
C ARG A 117 9.80 8.45 -11.58
N LEU A 118 9.19 8.69 -12.74
CA LEU A 118 7.85 9.23 -12.89
C LEU A 118 6.92 8.13 -13.37
N SER A 119 5.77 7.95 -12.73
CA SER A 119 4.81 6.90 -13.05
C SER A 119 3.39 7.45 -13.09
N ILE A 120 2.61 7.06 -14.09
CA ILE A 120 1.17 7.24 -14.08
C ILE A 120 0.57 6.07 -13.29
N ARG A 121 0.17 6.35 -12.03
CA ARG A 121 -0.39 5.36 -11.11
C ARG A 121 -1.87 5.15 -11.35
N GLU A 122 -2.61 6.21 -11.70
CA GLU A 122 -4.02 6.16 -12.06
C GLU A 122 -4.27 6.94 -13.34
N LEU A 123 -5.12 6.39 -14.19
CA LEU A 123 -5.73 7.06 -15.33
C LEU A 123 -7.06 6.35 -15.62
N TRP A 124 -8.15 6.94 -15.19
CA TRP A 124 -9.48 6.35 -15.32
C TRP A 124 -10.58 7.41 -15.51
N THR A 125 -11.70 6.96 -16.03
CA THR A 125 -12.90 7.79 -16.21
C THR A 125 -14.04 7.20 -15.39
N GLY A 126 -14.78 8.07 -14.68
CA GLY A 126 -15.98 7.72 -13.92
C GLY A 126 -17.22 8.36 -14.52
N TYR A 127 -18.30 7.61 -14.53
CA TYR A 127 -19.65 8.08 -14.81
C TYR A 127 -20.52 7.88 -13.57
N GLN A 128 -20.79 8.97 -12.86
CA GLN A 128 -21.75 9.03 -11.77
C GLN A 128 -23.15 9.23 -12.34
N THR A 129 -24.05 8.31 -12.03
CA THR A 129 -25.45 8.37 -12.47
C THR A 129 -26.29 9.22 -11.52
N ASP A 130 -27.45 9.67 -12.00
CA ASP A 130 -28.46 10.34 -11.17
C ASP A 130 -29.07 9.43 -10.07
N ALA A 131 -28.96 8.10 -10.24
CA ALA A 131 -29.34 7.11 -9.23
C ALA A 131 -28.29 6.92 -8.11
N GLY A 132 -27.14 7.61 -8.19
CA GLY A 132 -26.14 7.63 -7.12
C GLY A 132 -25.00 6.63 -7.26
N TYR A 133 -25.08 5.64 -8.17
CA TYR A 133 -23.94 4.73 -8.39
C TYR A 133 -23.01 5.24 -9.49
N GLN A 134 -21.76 4.80 -9.42
CA GLN A 134 -20.70 5.15 -10.38
C GLN A 134 -20.28 3.95 -11.20
N ILE A 135 -20.15 4.12 -12.51
CA ILE A 135 -19.46 3.19 -13.42
C ILE A 135 -18.08 3.79 -13.72
N TRP A 136 -17.04 2.97 -13.69
CA TRP A 136 -15.69 3.43 -13.97
C TRP A 136 -14.93 2.46 -14.88
N ALA A 137 -13.93 2.98 -15.61
CA ALA A 137 -12.99 2.17 -16.38
C ALA A 137 -11.63 2.86 -16.48
N GLY A 138 -10.54 2.07 -16.46
CA GLY A 138 -9.16 2.53 -16.58
C GLY A 138 -8.22 1.87 -15.58
N LYS A 139 -7.09 2.52 -15.31
CA LYS A 139 -6.13 2.11 -14.28
C LYS A 139 -6.44 2.88 -13.00
N ARG A 140 -6.70 2.17 -11.91
CA ARG A 140 -7.19 2.77 -10.67
C ARG A 140 -6.66 2.08 -9.42
N PHE A 141 -6.45 2.83 -8.33
CA PHE A 141 -6.35 2.33 -6.97
C PHE A 141 -7.76 2.06 -6.43
N TYR A 142 -8.31 0.90 -6.77
CA TYR A 142 -9.72 0.60 -6.52
C TYR A 142 -9.99 0.35 -5.04
N GLN A 143 -10.72 1.29 -4.41
CA GLN A 143 -11.16 1.22 -3.01
C GLN A 143 -10.08 0.67 -2.04
N ARG A 144 -8.86 1.19 -2.20
CA ARG A 144 -7.69 0.78 -1.43
C ARG A 144 -7.83 1.16 0.04
N LYS A 145 -7.43 0.25 0.94
CA LYS A 145 -7.39 0.47 2.38
C LYS A 145 -5.98 0.24 2.90
N ASP A 146 -5.48 1.15 3.74
CA ASP A 146 -4.13 1.11 4.25
C ASP A 146 -4.01 1.48 5.72
N ILE A 147 -2.92 1.05 6.33
CA ILE A 147 -2.46 1.49 7.64
C ILE A 147 -1.31 2.45 7.41
N HIS A 148 -1.59 3.74 7.44
CA HIS A 148 -0.60 4.76 7.14
C HIS A 148 0.63 4.72 8.08
N LEU A 149 0.45 4.29 9.34
CA LEU A 149 1.56 4.13 10.29
C LEU A 149 2.62 3.11 9.82
N LEU A 150 2.22 2.19 8.94
CA LEU A 150 3.06 1.09 8.45
C LEU A 150 3.33 1.17 6.95
N ASP A 151 2.67 2.09 6.22
CA ASP A 151 2.59 2.07 4.76
C ASP A 151 2.12 0.70 4.21
N LEU A 152 1.21 0.06 4.93
CA LEU A 152 0.70 -1.27 4.63
C LEU A 152 -0.71 -1.20 4.03
N TYR A 153 -0.84 -1.61 2.78
CA TYR A 153 -2.14 -1.73 2.10
C TYR A 153 -2.77 -3.09 2.38
N TYR A 154 -3.61 -3.16 3.42
CA TYR A 154 -4.22 -4.43 3.80
C TYR A 154 -5.37 -4.87 2.87
N LEU A 155 -5.93 -3.97 2.06
CA LEU A 155 -6.81 -4.29 0.95
C LEU A 155 -6.50 -3.38 -0.24
N ASN A 156 -6.03 -3.96 -1.33
CA ASN A 156 -5.53 -3.23 -2.48
C ASN A 156 -5.77 -4.02 -3.77
N ASP A 157 -6.92 -3.81 -4.41
CA ASP A 157 -7.21 -4.37 -5.73
C ASP A 157 -6.96 -3.31 -6.83
N SER A 158 -5.71 -2.84 -6.90
CA SER A 158 -5.29 -1.84 -7.88
C SER A 158 -4.90 -2.48 -9.20
N GLY A 159 -5.15 -1.78 -10.30
CA GLY A 159 -4.78 -2.23 -11.63
C GLY A 159 -5.65 -1.65 -12.74
N TYR A 160 -5.55 -2.24 -13.92
CA TYR A 160 -6.44 -1.93 -15.04
C TYR A 160 -7.75 -2.68 -14.84
N GLY A 161 -8.88 -2.01 -15.11
CA GLY A 161 -10.17 -2.66 -14.95
C GLY A 161 -11.35 -1.76 -15.22
N ALA A 162 -12.51 -2.27 -14.85
CA ALA A 162 -13.77 -1.57 -14.88
C ALA A 162 -14.66 -2.07 -13.74
N GLY A 163 -15.58 -1.24 -13.31
CA GLY A 163 -16.49 -1.62 -12.24
C GLY A 163 -17.69 -0.69 -12.09
N ILE A 164 -18.52 -1.07 -11.14
CA ILE A 164 -19.66 -0.30 -10.68
C ILE A 164 -19.61 -0.25 -9.15
N GLU A 165 -19.85 0.91 -8.57
CA GLU A 165 -19.78 1.12 -7.13
C GLU A 165 -20.84 2.10 -6.63
N GLY A 166 -21.14 2.05 -5.32
CA GLY A 166 -22.14 2.94 -4.72
C GLY A 166 -23.59 2.50 -4.98
N ILE A 167 -23.83 1.20 -5.27
CA ILE A 167 -25.20 0.70 -5.43
C ILE A 167 -25.84 0.59 -4.04
N ASP A 168 -26.73 1.52 -3.73
CA ASP A 168 -27.45 1.54 -2.45
C ASP A 168 -28.40 0.34 -2.34
N VAL A 169 -28.28 -0.43 -1.27
CA VAL A 169 -29.16 -1.56 -0.96
C VAL A 169 -29.91 -1.38 0.36
N GLY A 170 -29.97 -0.15 0.87
CA GLY A 170 -30.68 0.22 2.11
C GLY A 170 -29.87 -0.07 3.39
N MET A 171 -28.96 -1.03 3.36
CA MET A 171 -28.01 -1.33 4.42
C MET A 171 -26.60 -1.34 3.86
N GLY A 172 -26.06 -0.13 3.55
CA GLY A 172 -24.78 0.01 2.90
C GLY A 172 -24.85 -0.04 1.37
N ASN A 173 -23.68 -0.14 0.73
CA ASN A 173 -23.53 -0.04 -0.71
C ASN A 173 -22.76 -1.23 -1.28
N LEU A 174 -23.25 -1.78 -2.40
CA LEU A 174 -22.53 -2.79 -3.16
C LEU A 174 -21.59 -2.16 -4.18
N ALA A 175 -20.48 -2.86 -4.43
CA ALA A 175 -19.56 -2.53 -5.50
C ALA A 175 -19.02 -3.82 -6.13
N PHE A 176 -18.79 -3.78 -7.46
CA PHE A 176 -18.26 -4.89 -8.24
C PHE A 176 -17.21 -4.37 -9.21
N ALA A 177 -16.13 -5.09 -9.36
CA ALA A 177 -15.10 -4.76 -10.34
C ALA A 177 -14.49 -6.02 -10.97
N VAL A 178 -13.97 -5.84 -12.16
CA VAL A 178 -13.03 -6.76 -12.79
C VAL A 178 -11.74 -6.00 -12.99
N THR A 179 -10.67 -6.48 -12.38
CA THR A 179 -9.34 -5.88 -12.47
C THR A 179 -8.35 -6.86 -13.06
N LYS A 180 -7.28 -6.33 -13.61
CA LYS A 180 -6.14 -7.09 -14.09
C LYS A 180 -4.89 -6.53 -13.45
N TRP A 181 -4.05 -7.40 -12.90
CA TRP A 181 -2.73 -7.00 -12.45
C TRP A 181 -1.91 -6.45 -13.61
N ALA A 182 -1.34 -5.28 -13.43
CA ALA A 182 -0.58 -4.57 -14.44
C ALA A 182 0.90 -4.99 -14.45
N ASN A 183 1.20 -6.27 -14.34
CA ASN A 183 2.58 -6.71 -14.51
C ASN A 183 2.88 -6.79 -16.01
N ASP A 184 3.44 -5.72 -16.58
CA ASP A 184 3.80 -5.59 -17.99
C ASP A 184 5.15 -6.30 -18.29
N GLY A 185 5.64 -7.11 -17.37
CA GLY A 185 6.87 -7.89 -17.56
C GLY A 185 6.76 -8.82 -18.75
N THR A 186 7.80 -8.82 -19.58
CA THR A 186 7.94 -9.67 -20.77
C THR A 186 8.43 -11.07 -20.44
N SER A 187 8.33 -11.52 -19.18
CA SER A 187 8.77 -12.86 -18.83
C SER A 187 7.79 -13.91 -19.37
N ASP A 188 8.32 -14.99 -19.90
CA ASP A 188 7.55 -16.15 -20.40
C ASP A 188 6.68 -16.82 -19.31
N TYR A 189 6.85 -16.38 -18.06
CA TYR A 189 6.12 -16.82 -16.88
C TYR A 189 4.97 -15.87 -16.49
N ASN A 190 4.71 -14.82 -17.28
CA ASN A 190 3.67 -13.84 -16.98
C ASN A 190 2.29 -14.44 -17.24
N ARG A 191 1.64 -14.89 -16.17
CA ARG A 191 0.28 -15.40 -16.20
C ARG A 191 -0.69 -14.24 -16.10
N ASN A 192 -1.55 -14.08 -17.11
CA ASN A 192 -2.61 -13.08 -17.03
C ASN A 192 -3.56 -13.43 -15.89
N VAL A 193 -3.55 -12.66 -14.82
CA VAL A 193 -4.46 -12.84 -13.70
C VAL A 193 -5.54 -11.77 -13.76
N TYR A 194 -6.78 -12.19 -13.95
CA TYR A 194 -7.94 -11.34 -13.76
C TYR A 194 -8.50 -11.56 -12.36
N LYS A 195 -9.03 -10.51 -11.75
CA LYS A 195 -9.63 -10.56 -10.42
C LYS A 195 -11.06 -10.07 -10.50
N LEU A 196 -11.96 -10.81 -9.87
CA LEU A 196 -13.34 -10.43 -9.64
C LEU A 196 -13.44 -9.92 -8.21
N ASP A 197 -13.77 -8.65 -8.05
CA ASP A 197 -13.91 -8.00 -6.74
C ASP A 197 -15.39 -7.70 -6.48
N ALA A 198 -15.87 -8.13 -5.32
CA ALA A 198 -17.21 -7.86 -4.84
C ALA A 198 -17.14 -7.32 -3.42
N ARG A 199 -17.79 -6.19 -3.17
CA ARG A 199 -17.78 -5.51 -1.87
C ARG A 199 -19.18 -5.12 -1.42
N TRP A 200 -19.37 -5.17 -0.12
CA TRP A 200 -20.51 -4.61 0.58
C TRP A 200 -19.98 -3.69 1.68
N ASN A 201 -20.04 -2.40 1.46
CA ASN A 201 -19.47 -1.38 2.32
C ASN A 201 -20.56 -0.71 3.17
N GLY A 202 -20.23 -0.38 4.42
CA GLY A 202 -21.08 0.41 5.30
C GLY A 202 -22.28 -0.34 5.85
N ILE A 203 -22.19 -1.65 6.09
CA ILE A 203 -23.24 -2.44 6.73
C ILE A 203 -23.36 -2.02 8.20
N PRO A 204 -24.48 -1.42 8.64
CA PRO A 204 -24.60 -0.97 10.02
C PRO A 204 -24.66 -2.14 11.00
N VAL A 205 -23.79 -2.14 12.02
CA VAL A 205 -23.74 -3.16 13.07
C VAL A 205 -24.02 -2.56 14.47
N GLY A 206 -24.97 -1.63 14.50
CA GLY A 206 -25.42 -0.97 15.72
C GLY A 206 -24.33 -0.13 16.37
N PRO A 207 -24.13 -0.21 17.70
CA PRO A 207 -23.15 0.63 18.40
C PRO A 207 -21.69 0.30 18.08
N LEU A 208 -21.42 -0.80 17.40
CA LEU A 208 -20.07 -1.18 16.99
C LEU A 208 -19.60 -0.43 15.73
N GLY A 209 -20.51 0.25 15.02
CA GLY A 209 -20.17 1.02 13.82
C GLY A 209 -20.65 0.36 12.54
N ASN A 210 -19.78 0.29 11.52
CA ASN A 210 -20.10 -0.27 10.22
C ASN A 210 -19.14 -1.40 9.85
N LEU A 211 -19.66 -2.44 9.21
CA LEU A 211 -18.89 -3.54 8.67
C LEU A 211 -18.74 -3.36 7.16
N ASP A 212 -17.51 -3.45 6.66
CA ASP A 212 -17.20 -3.61 5.25
C ASP A 212 -16.79 -5.06 4.99
N ALA A 213 -17.42 -5.71 4.02
CA ALA A 213 -17.12 -7.07 3.61
C ALA A 213 -16.68 -7.09 2.16
N SER A 214 -15.62 -7.82 1.84
CA SER A 214 -15.15 -7.95 0.46
C SER A 214 -14.64 -9.36 0.15
N VAL A 215 -14.76 -9.73 -1.12
CA VAL A 215 -14.18 -10.94 -1.70
C VAL A 215 -13.50 -10.57 -3.00
N ILE A 216 -12.22 -10.89 -3.11
CA ILE A 216 -11.46 -10.82 -4.37
C ILE A 216 -11.17 -12.25 -4.81
N TYR A 217 -11.59 -12.62 -6.02
CA TYR A 217 -11.35 -13.94 -6.59
C TYR A 217 -10.45 -13.82 -7.81
N ALA A 218 -9.27 -14.44 -7.74
CA ALA A 218 -8.26 -14.41 -8.79
C ALA A 218 -8.43 -15.58 -9.76
N LEU A 219 -8.41 -15.27 -11.04
CA LEU A 219 -8.53 -16.18 -12.18
C LEU A 219 -7.29 -16.06 -13.06
N PRO A 220 -6.30 -16.93 -12.91
CA PRO A 220 -5.16 -16.99 -13.81
C PRO A 220 -5.55 -17.62 -15.14
N PHE A 221 -5.06 -17.02 -16.24
CA PHE A 221 -5.18 -17.57 -17.58
C PHE A 221 -3.78 -17.83 -18.15
N ILE A 222 -3.48 -19.08 -18.44
CA ILE A 222 -2.22 -19.53 -19.04
C ILE A 222 -2.50 -19.86 -20.50
N SER A 223 -1.66 -19.38 -21.42
CA SER A 223 -1.72 -19.77 -22.82
C SER A 223 -0.98 -21.09 -23.06
N GLU A 224 -1.34 -21.82 -24.14
CA GLU A 224 -0.64 -23.04 -24.55
C GLU A 224 0.87 -22.80 -24.75
N GLN A 225 1.27 -21.62 -25.23
CA GLN A 225 2.67 -21.25 -25.39
C GLN A 225 3.39 -21.09 -24.03
N GLN A 226 2.71 -20.53 -23.04
CA GLN A 226 3.25 -20.41 -21.68
C GLN A 226 3.39 -21.78 -21.01
N GLU A 227 2.43 -22.69 -21.22
CA GLU A 227 2.52 -24.08 -20.77
C GLU A 227 3.70 -24.79 -21.45
N ALA A 228 3.87 -24.62 -22.77
CA ALA A 228 4.96 -25.21 -23.52
C ALA A 228 6.33 -24.67 -23.06
N ASN A 229 6.46 -23.39 -22.83
CA ASN A 229 7.70 -22.75 -22.34
C ASN A 229 8.05 -23.17 -20.90
N ALA A 230 7.03 -23.50 -20.12
CA ALA A 230 7.18 -23.99 -18.76
C ALA A 230 7.46 -25.49 -18.68
N ALA A 231 7.58 -26.20 -19.83
CA ALA A 231 7.86 -27.62 -19.87
C ALA A 231 9.14 -27.97 -19.10
N GLY A 232 9.00 -28.77 -18.05
CA GLY A 232 10.08 -29.11 -17.11
C GLY A 232 10.07 -28.31 -15.78
N ASN A 233 9.26 -27.29 -15.66
CA ASN A 233 9.02 -26.57 -14.40
C ASN A 233 7.58 -26.77 -13.96
N ALA A 234 7.30 -27.78 -13.15
CA ALA A 234 5.96 -28.12 -12.67
C ALA A 234 5.27 -26.95 -11.95
N ARG A 235 6.04 -26.07 -11.32
CA ARG A 235 5.53 -24.88 -10.62
C ARG A 235 5.06 -23.80 -11.60
N ALA A 236 5.78 -23.59 -12.69
CA ALA A 236 5.44 -22.60 -13.71
C ALA A 236 4.14 -22.94 -14.47
N ASN A 237 3.70 -24.21 -14.43
CA ASN A 237 2.48 -24.69 -15.09
C ASN A 237 1.23 -24.60 -14.19
N ARG A 238 1.36 -24.17 -12.93
CA ARG A 238 0.21 -24.04 -12.06
C ARG A 238 -0.54 -22.74 -12.33
N ALA A 239 -1.86 -22.84 -12.37
CA ALA A 239 -2.78 -21.72 -12.53
C ALA A 239 -3.90 -21.82 -11.48
N ASN A 240 -3.49 -21.91 -10.23
CA ASN A 240 -4.43 -22.01 -9.12
C ASN A 240 -5.24 -20.72 -8.99
N SER A 241 -6.56 -20.82 -9.02
CA SER A 241 -7.45 -19.73 -8.65
C SER A 241 -7.49 -19.60 -7.13
N GLY A 242 -7.66 -18.40 -6.60
CA GLY A 242 -7.71 -18.18 -5.17
C GLY A 242 -8.65 -17.07 -4.77
N ALA A 243 -9.02 -17.05 -3.50
CA ALA A 243 -9.90 -16.05 -2.92
C ALA A 243 -9.21 -15.32 -1.77
N LEU A 244 -9.47 -14.01 -1.67
CA LEU A 244 -9.18 -13.18 -0.51
C LEU A 244 -10.50 -12.65 0.04
N VAL A 245 -10.83 -13.03 1.26
CA VAL A 245 -11.97 -12.50 2.01
C VAL A 245 -11.46 -11.51 3.02
N THR A 246 -12.10 -10.34 3.10
CA THR A 246 -11.79 -9.29 4.10
C THR A 246 -13.07 -8.86 4.78
N LEU A 247 -13.05 -8.85 6.10
CA LEU A 247 -14.06 -8.23 6.96
C LEU A 247 -13.38 -7.11 7.75
N ASP A 248 -13.91 -5.91 7.69
CA ASP A 248 -13.36 -4.70 8.32
C ASP A 248 -14.45 -3.97 9.10
N LEU A 249 -14.40 -4.10 10.42
CA LEU A 249 -15.29 -3.40 11.33
C LEU A 249 -14.73 -2.02 11.62
N ASN A 250 -15.44 -1.00 11.14
CA ASN A 250 -15.10 0.42 11.30
C ASN A 250 -15.88 1.02 12.46
N THR A 251 -15.19 1.45 13.50
CA THR A 251 -15.77 2.16 14.64
C THR A 251 -15.24 3.57 14.69
N ALA A 252 -16.14 4.56 14.79
CA ALA A 252 -15.77 5.96 14.96
C ALA A 252 -16.56 6.58 16.09
N VAL A 253 -15.87 7.32 16.95
CA VAL A 253 -16.46 8.17 17.98
C VAL A 253 -15.97 9.59 17.79
N ASN A 254 -16.89 10.50 17.54
CA ASN A 254 -16.60 11.92 17.37
C ASN A 254 -17.34 12.72 18.42
N SER A 255 -16.59 13.40 19.29
CA SER A 255 -17.11 14.31 20.30
C SER A 255 -16.19 15.53 20.43
N ASP A 256 -16.61 16.54 21.18
CA ASP A 256 -15.80 17.74 21.40
C ASP A 256 -14.46 17.45 22.12
N SER A 257 -14.37 16.34 22.83
CA SER A 257 -13.19 16.00 23.65
C SER A 257 -12.42 14.80 23.15
N VAL A 258 -13.04 13.92 22.34
CA VAL A 258 -12.45 12.66 21.88
C VAL A 258 -12.84 12.38 20.43
N ASN A 259 -11.84 12.15 19.60
CA ASN A 259 -11.99 11.57 18.28
C ASN A 259 -11.30 10.21 18.27
N LEU A 260 -12.05 9.15 18.03
CA LEU A 260 -11.56 7.78 17.88
C LEU A 260 -11.94 7.27 16.50
N MET A 261 -10.97 6.69 15.82
CA MET A 261 -11.14 5.86 14.63
C MET A 261 -10.48 4.52 14.91
N ASN A 262 -11.21 3.42 14.74
CA ASN A 262 -10.69 2.07 14.89
C ASN A 262 -11.18 1.19 13.75
N HIS A 263 -10.29 0.33 13.28
CA HIS A 263 -10.54 -0.73 12.31
C HIS A 263 -10.12 -2.06 12.91
N PHE A 264 -11.06 -2.99 13.02
CA PHE A 264 -10.77 -4.38 13.35
C PHE A 264 -10.98 -5.23 12.09
N VAL A 265 -9.89 -5.79 11.57
CA VAL A 265 -9.88 -6.44 10.25
C VAL A 265 -9.53 -7.92 10.41
N VAL A 266 -10.30 -8.77 9.74
CA VAL A 266 -9.99 -10.21 9.59
C VAL A 266 -9.91 -10.53 8.11
N GLN A 267 -8.83 -11.18 7.71
CA GLN A 267 -8.60 -11.60 6.34
C GLN A 267 -8.28 -13.09 6.26
N TYR A 268 -8.78 -13.72 5.21
CA TYR A 268 -8.51 -15.10 4.85
C TYR A 268 -8.18 -15.19 3.36
N GLY A 269 -7.01 -15.73 3.04
CA GLY A 269 -6.53 -15.89 1.69
C GLY A 269 -6.22 -17.34 1.36
N THR A 270 -6.54 -17.75 0.14
CA THR A 270 -6.23 -19.09 -0.36
C THR A 270 -5.32 -19.01 -1.58
N ASN A 271 -4.54 -20.04 -1.78
CA ASN A 271 -3.59 -20.17 -2.90
C ASN A 271 -2.68 -18.93 -3.00
N GLY A 272 -2.61 -18.28 -4.13
CA GLY A 272 -1.79 -17.10 -4.33
C GLY A 272 -2.10 -15.91 -3.43
N PHE A 273 -3.21 -15.88 -2.70
CA PHE A 273 -3.49 -14.91 -1.65
C PHE A 273 -3.08 -15.36 -0.26
N GLY A 274 -2.68 -16.63 -0.08
CA GLY A 274 -2.20 -17.14 1.23
C GLY A 274 -1.01 -16.37 1.79
N TYR A 275 -0.23 -15.70 0.93
CA TYR A 275 0.92 -14.89 1.34
C TYR A 275 0.59 -13.73 2.29
N ILE A 276 -0.69 -13.36 2.46
CA ILE A 276 -1.09 -12.35 3.46
C ILE A 276 -0.63 -12.70 4.88
N GLY A 277 -0.39 -13.97 5.15
CA GLY A 277 0.21 -14.46 6.40
C GLY A 277 1.71 -14.21 6.52
N GLN A 278 2.38 -13.63 5.52
CA GLN A 278 3.82 -13.42 5.50
C GLN A 278 4.17 -11.92 5.46
N ASN A 279 5.19 -11.52 6.18
CA ASN A 279 5.99 -10.30 6.01
C ASN A 279 5.22 -8.98 5.81
N GLY A 280 4.01 -8.81 6.34
CA GLY A 280 3.27 -7.57 6.19
C GLY A 280 2.95 -7.17 4.74
N ASN A 281 2.79 -8.15 3.86
CA ASN A 281 2.53 -7.90 2.45
C ASN A 281 1.20 -7.19 2.21
N HIS A 282 1.18 -6.34 1.18
CA HIS A 282 -0.05 -5.78 0.64
C HIS A 282 -0.96 -6.90 0.15
N ALA A 283 -2.27 -6.75 0.32
CA ALA A 283 -3.23 -7.80 -0.02
C ALA A 283 -4.15 -7.37 -1.15
N GLY A 284 -4.26 -8.19 -2.18
CA GLY A 284 -5.24 -8.05 -3.26
C GLY A 284 -4.66 -7.64 -4.60
N ASP A 285 -3.67 -6.77 -4.67
CA ASP A 285 -3.08 -6.31 -5.94
C ASP A 285 -2.17 -7.37 -6.57
N ASN A 286 -1.41 -8.07 -5.79
CA ASN A 286 -0.51 -9.11 -6.23
C ASN A 286 -1.14 -10.50 -6.02
N TYR A 287 -0.99 -11.38 -6.97
CA TYR A 287 -1.44 -12.77 -6.90
C TYR A 287 -0.40 -13.70 -7.52
N THR A 288 -0.01 -14.73 -6.77
CA THR A 288 1.00 -15.70 -7.19
C THR A 288 0.34 -17.05 -7.52
N PRO A 289 0.00 -17.30 -8.80
CA PRO A 289 -0.86 -18.43 -9.16
C PRO A 289 -0.24 -19.82 -8.96
N ASP A 290 1.03 -19.91 -8.66
CA ASP A 290 1.74 -21.17 -8.37
C ASP A 290 1.73 -21.57 -6.90
N LEU A 291 1.16 -20.74 -6.02
CA LEU A 291 1.02 -21.06 -4.61
C LEU A 291 -0.29 -21.81 -4.33
N ASP A 292 -0.24 -22.68 -3.34
CA ASP A 292 -1.36 -23.41 -2.75
C ASP A 292 -1.48 -23.14 -1.24
N ASP A 293 -1.05 -21.94 -0.84
CA ASP A 293 -0.99 -21.50 0.55
C ASP A 293 -2.38 -21.17 1.10
N THR A 294 -2.48 -21.20 2.41
CA THR A 294 -3.63 -20.66 3.15
C THR A 294 -3.12 -19.65 4.17
N GLY A 295 -3.67 -18.45 4.17
CA GLY A 295 -3.26 -17.38 5.06
C GLY A 295 -4.43 -16.80 5.85
N VAL A 296 -4.15 -16.46 7.11
CA VAL A 296 -5.05 -15.68 7.97
C VAL A 296 -4.32 -14.46 8.48
N ARG A 297 -4.99 -13.32 8.51
CA ARG A 297 -4.46 -12.10 9.11
C ARG A 297 -5.53 -11.39 9.93
N VAL A 298 -5.16 -10.98 11.14
CA VAL A 298 -5.97 -10.17 12.04
C VAL A 298 -5.24 -8.87 12.29
N ILE A 299 -5.94 -7.77 12.14
CA ILE A 299 -5.41 -6.41 12.31
C ILE A 299 -6.35 -5.65 13.23
N ASP A 300 -5.78 -4.91 14.16
CA ASP A 300 -6.48 -3.87 14.93
C ASP A 300 -5.65 -2.60 14.86
N TRP A 301 -6.20 -1.55 14.23
CA TRP A 301 -5.49 -0.30 14.06
C TRP A 301 -6.39 0.90 14.19
N GLY A 302 -5.81 2.01 14.57
CA GLY A 302 -6.61 3.22 14.70
C GLY A 302 -5.86 4.41 15.23
N THR A 303 -6.63 5.47 15.49
CA THR A 303 -6.13 6.70 16.11
C THR A 303 -7.12 7.22 17.14
N LEU A 304 -6.56 7.78 18.20
CA LEU A 304 -7.27 8.45 19.26
C LEU A 304 -6.71 9.87 19.43
N ASP A 305 -7.58 10.86 19.38
CA ASP A 305 -7.28 12.24 19.80
C ASP A 305 -8.12 12.58 21.03
N ALA A 306 -7.46 12.92 22.15
CA ALA A 306 -8.10 13.28 23.42
C ALA A 306 -7.42 14.50 24.03
N GLY A 307 -7.95 15.68 23.75
CA GLY A 307 -7.36 16.95 24.20
C GLY A 307 -5.93 17.15 23.67
N ASN A 308 -4.95 17.19 24.58
CA ASN A 308 -3.54 17.33 24.20
C ASN A 308 -2.84 15.99 23.92
N PHE A 309 -3.49 14.85 24.14
CA PHE A 309 -2.96 13.54 23.84
C PHE A 309 -3.45 13.04 22.48
N GLY A 310 -2.59 12.33 21.78
CA GLY A 310 -2.93 11.55 20.62
C GLY A 310 -2.27 10.18 20.72
N LEU A 311 -2.88 9.19 20.09
CA LEU A 311 -2.33 7.85 19.96
C LEU A 311 -2.67 7.30 18.57
N GLY A 312 -1.66 6.92 17.81
CA GLY A 312 -1.82 6.01 16.67
C GLY A 312 -1.37 4.63 17.10
N TYR A 313 -2.03 3.57 16.62
CA TYR A 313 -1.62 2.21 16.92
C TYR A 313 -1.93 1.26 15.78
N SER A 314 -1.17 0.18 15.73
CA SER A 314 -1.42 -0.96 14.85
C SER A 314 -0.93 -2.24 15.51
N LEU A 315 -1.81 -3.23 15.55
CA LEU A 315 -1.57 -4.57 16.03
C LEU A 315 -1.87 -5.52 14.89
N ILE A 316 -0.91 -6.36 14.50
CA ILE A 316 -1.07 -7.32 13.42
C ILE A 316 -0.62 -8.68 13.91
N TRP A 317 -1.44 -9.68 13.65
CA TRP A 317 -1.07 -11.08 13.71
C TRP A 317 -1.46 -11.73 12.40
N ALA A 318 -0.55 -12.53 11.84
CA ALA A 318 -0.82 -13.29 10.64
C ALA A 318 -0.17 -14.67 10.71
N HIS A 319 -0.79 -15.62 10.03
CA HIS A 319 -0.30 -16.98 9.90
C HIS A 319 -0.47 -17.45 8.47
N VAL A 320 0.52 -18.16 7.96
CA VAL A 320 0.47 -18.85 6.69
C VAL A 320 0.71 -20.33 6.92
N ASP A 321 -0.12 -21.14 6.29
CA ASP A 321 0.07 -22.59 6.13
C ASP A 321 0.29 -22.89 4.65
N ASN A 322 1.40 -23.53 4.36
CA ASN A 322 1.78 -23.84 2.99
C ASN A 322 1.36 -25.26 2.66
N GLY A 323 0.74 -25.41 1.48
CA GLY A 323 0.41 -26.72 0.95
C GLY A 323 1.65 -27.60 0.73
N ASP A 324 1.42 -28.90 0.64
CA ASP A 324 2.45 -29.98 0.60
C ASP A 324 3.40 -29.93 -0.61
N ASP A 325 3.15 -29.10 -1.59
CA ASP A 325 3.73 -29.20 -2.92
C ASP A 325 4.92 -28.27 -3.22
N HIS A 326 5.50 -27.61 -2.21
CA HIS A 326 6.63 -26.69 -2.41
C HIS A 326 7.99 -27.36 -2.63
N LYS A 327 8.04 -28.67 -2.82
CA LYS A 327 9.27 -29.36 -3.18
C LYS A 327 9.56 -29.15 -4.68
N ALA A 328 10.27 -28.08 -4.99
CA ALA A 328 10.87 -27.96 -6.32
C ALA A 328 11.81 -29.16 -6.54
N ALA A 329 11.57 -29.95 -7.59
CA ALA A 329 12.44 -31.05 -7.95
C ALA A 329 13.87 -30.53 -8.14
N GLY A 330 14.80 -30.92 -7.26
CA GLY A 330 16.21 -30.53 -7.30
C GLY A 330 16.62 -29.33 -6.45
N ALA A 331 15.72 -28.69 -5.69
CA ALA A 331 16.11 -27.66 -4.74
C ALA A 331 16.47 -28.29 -3.39
N THR A 332 17.60 -27.86 -2.83
CA THR A 332 18.09 -28.28 -1.49
C THR A 332 17.36 -27.57 -0.35
N TRP A 333 16.29 -26.86 -0.63
CA TRP A 333 15.49 -26.17 0.36
C TRP A 333 14.24 -27.01 0.68
N THR A 334 14.17 -27.45 1.91
CA THR A 334 12.93 -27.99 2.48
C THR A 334 11.99 -26.82 2.70
N THR A 335 10.94 -26.72 1.91
CA THR A 335 10.09 -25.54 1.84
C THR A 335 8.77 -25.73 2.59
N GLU A 336 8.84 -26.10 3.84
CA GLU A 336 7.72 -25.80 4.73
C GLU A 336 7.77 -24.30 5.02
N ARG A 337 6.90 -23.52 4.38
CA ARG A 337 6.78 -22.08 4.60
C ARG A 337 5.72 -21.73 5.64
N SER A 338 5.21 -22.69 6.37
CA SER A 338 4.32 -22.40 7.49
C SER A 338 5.02 -21.48 8.46
N GLY A 339 4.36 -20.39 8.78
CA GLY A 339 4.96 -19.37 9.61
C GLY A 339 3.92 -18.43 10.20
N TRP A 340 4.38 -17.57 11.06
CA TRP A 340 3.56 -16.51 11.62
C TRP A 340 4.37 -15.21 11.68
N ILE A 341 3.66 -14.11 11.73
CA ILE A 341 4.21 -12.77 12.00
C ILE A 341 3.28 -12.05 12.98
N TYR A 342 3.86 -11.30 13.87
CA TYR A 342 3.13 -10.27 14.60
C TYR A 342 3.92 -8.97 14.60
N SER A 343 3.17 -7.88 14.66
CA SER A 343 3.68 -6.52 14.71
C SER A 343 2.85 -5.72 15.69
N ILE A 344 3.52 -4.92 16.48
CA ILE A 344 2.94 -3.98 17.42
C ILE A 344 3.60 -2.64 17.19
N VAL A 345 2.81 -1.62 16.82
CA VAL A 345 3.26 -0.25 16.70
C VAL A 345 2.37 0.66 17.53
N LEU A 346 2.97 1.45 18.38
CA LEU A 346 2.32 2.47 19.20
C LEU A 346 2.97 3.81 18.91
N ARG A 347 2.17 4.83 18.60
CA ARG A 347 2.64 6.19 18.32
C ARG A 347 1.89 7.19 19.21
N PRO A 348 2.20 7.25 20.51
CA PRO A 348 1.68 8.30 21.39
C PRO A 348 2.28 9.65 21.01
N GLU A 349 1.47 10.70 21.16
CA GLU A 349 1.90 12.08 20.96
C GLU A 349 1.34 13.01 22.05
N TYR A 350 2.12 14.04 22.38
CA TYR A 350 1.67 15.13 23.25
C TYR A 350 1.75 16.46 22.52
N LYS A 351 0.62 17.16 22.45
CA LYS A 351 0.41 18.41 21.74
C LYS A 351 0.64 19.57 22.70
N TRP A 352 1.80 20.19 22.64
CA TRP A 352 2.19 21.31 23.49
C TRP A 352 1.40 22.57 23.17
N THR A 353 1.21 22.81 21.88
CA THR A 353 0.46 23.93 21.34
C THR A 353 -0.40 23.48 20.17
N GLU A 354 -1.06 24.39 19.51
CA GLU A 354 -1.76 24.12 18.25
C GLU A 354 -0.78 23.69 17.12
N PHE A 355 0.47 24.15 17.20
CA PHE A 355 1.44 23.98 16.11
C PHE A 355 2.60 23.04 16.46
N THR A 356 2.74 22.62 17.70
CA THR A 356 3.91 21.83 18.14
C THR A 356 3.50 20.62 18.95
N ARG A 357 4.12 19.48 18.66
CA ARG A 357 3.93 18.23 19.38
C ARG A 357 5.21 17.40 19.43
N THR A 358 5.33 16.59 20.48
CA THR A 358 6.32 15.54 20.59
C THR A 358 5.64 14.20 20.35
N THR A 359 6.23 13.39 19.49
CA THR A 359 5.73 12.06 19.14
C THR A 359 6.80 11.03 19.46
N LEU A 360 6.39 9.97 20.15
CA LEU A 360 7.19 8.76 20.35
C LEU A 360 6.59 7.66 19.51
N GLU A 361 7.39 6.92 18.73
CA GLU A 361 6.95 5.69 18.08
C GLU A 361 7.73 4.51 18.61
N LEU A 362 7.00 3.49 19.03
CA LEU A 362 7.51 2.22 19.52
C LEU A 362 7.03 1.14 18.59
N GLY A 363 7.94 0.39 18.00
CA GLY A 363 7.64 -0.70 17.12
C GLY A 363 8.37 -1.99 17.53
N TYR A 364 7.65 -3.09 17.44
CA TYR A 364 8.19 -4.44 17.59
C TYR A 364 7.54 -5.38 16.58
N SER A 365 8.33 -6.17 15.91
CA SER A 365 7.85 -7.22 15.01
C SER A 365 8.72 -8.46 15.18
N SER A 366 8.10 -9.63 15.16
CA SER A 366 8.79 -10.90 15.08
C SER A 366 8.08 -11.82 14.11
N GLN A 367 8.84 -12.65 13.42
CA GLN A 367 8.31 -13.54 12.42
C GLN A 367 9.02 -14.88 12.44
N LYS A 368 8.24 -15.92 12.23
CA LYS A 368 8.75 -17.27 11.98
C LYS A 368 8.47 -17.62 10.55
N THR A 369 9.49 -17.69 9.73
CA THR A 369 9.36 -18.14 8.35
C THR A 369 10.33 -19.29 8.11
N ASN A 370 9.80 -20.46 7.91
CA ASN A 370 10.60 -21.58 7.47
C ASN A 370 11.00 -21.33 6.01
N GLY A 371 12.29 -21.09 5.74
CA GLY A 371 12.81 -21.09 4.37
C GLY A 371 13.69 -19.91 3.93
N TRP A 372 13.70 -18.78 4.62
CA TRP A 372 14.58 -17.65 4.29
C TRP A 372 15.63 -17.37 5.38
N MET A 373 15.39 -17.83 6.59
CA MET A 373 16.29 -17.81 7.74
C MET A 373 16.63 -19.24 8.15
N ALA A 374 17.63 -19.42 9.00
CA ALA A 374 17.98 -20.75 9.51
C ALA A 374 16.76 -21.39 10.22
N PRO A 375 16.51 -22.69 10.03
CA PRO A 375 15.39 -23.37 10.69
C PRO A 375 15.48 -23.24 12.22
N GLY A 376 14.40 -22.77 12.84
CA GLY A 376 14.27 -22.67 14.29
C GLY A 376 14.56 -21.32 14.91
N GLU A 377 14.91 -20.30 14.11
CA GLU A 377 15.06 -18.93 14.59
C GLU A 377 13.75 -18.14 14.37
N ASP A 378 13.35 -17.39 15.38
CA ASP A 378 12.23 -16.45 15.34
C ASP A 378 12.79 -15.02 15.42
N PRO A 379 13.39 -14.49 14.33
CA PRO A 379 14.07 -13.22 14.35
C PRO A 379 13.11 -12.08 14.67
N ASP A 380 13.57 -11.15 15.46
CA ASP A 380 12.83 -9.97 15.84
C ASP A 380 13.48 -8.69 15.28
N VAL A 381 12.68 -7.64 15.25
CA VAL A 381 13.12 -6.27 15.00
C VAL A 381 12.33 -5.32 15.88
N TYR A 382 13.02 -4.33 16.43
CA TYR A 382 12.38 -3.29 17.23
C TYR A 382 12.93 -1.91 16.87
N LYS A 383 12.06 -0.93 17.04
CA LYS A 383 12.36 0.47 16.74
C LYS A 383 11.79 1.40 17.81
N VAL A 384 12.58 2.41 18.16
CA VAL A 384 12.15 3.51 19.02
C VAL A 384 12.51 4.81 18.32
N THR A 385 11.53 5.65 18.03
CA THR A 385 11.73 6.95 17.41
C THR A 385 11.09 8.05 18.23
N LEU A 386 11.87 9.06 18.58
CA LEU A 386 11.40 10.29 19.21
C LEU A 386 11.47 11.42 18.19
N ALA A 387 10.35 12.11 17.97
CA ALA A 387 10.26 13.21 17.03
C ALA A 387 9.62 14.45 17.65
N GLN A 388 10.22 15.62 17.40
CA GLN A 388 9.56 16.90 17.57
C GLN A 388 8.93 17.29 16.24
N GLN A 389 7.61 17.58 16.24
CA GLN A 389 6.86 17.89 15.03
C GLN A 389 6.24 19.28 15.08
N PHE A 390 6.11 19.89 13.90
CA PHE A 390 5.41 21.14 13.65
C PHE A 390 4.31 20.88 12.62
N THR A 391 3.05 21.20 12.97
CA THR A 391 1.86 20.94 12.14
C THR A 391 0.85 22.09 12.30
N PRO A 392 0.01 22.39 11.30
CA PRO A 392 -0.97 23.50 11.39
C PRO A 392 -2.27 23.10 12.08
N GLY A 393 -2.20 22.44 13.25
CA GLY A 393 -3.37 22.02 14.02
C GLY A 393 -3.12 20.82 14.90
N LYS A 394 -4.12 20.46 15.74
CA LYS A 394 -3.97 19.42 16.77
C LYS A 394 -4.33 18.00 16.32
N GLY A 395 -5.09 17.79 15.25
CA GLY A 395 -5.51 16.47 14.82
C GLY A 395 -4.32 15.53 14.52
N PHE A 396 -4.41 14.26 14.84
CA PHE A 396 -3.37 13.26 14.58
C PHE A 396 -2.96 13.25 13.09
N TRP A 397 -3.90 13.39 12.20
CA TRP A 397 -3.72 13.38 10.75
C TRP A 397 -3.39 14.73 10.13
N THR A 398 -3.22 15.80 10.95
CA THR A 398 -2.95 17.14 10.41
C THR A 398 -1.61 17.19 9.70
N ARG A 399 -1.62 17.73 8.47
CA ARG A 399 -0.44 17.97 7.62
C ARG A 399 -0.54 19.39 7.01
N PRO A 400 0.60 19.97 6.53
CA PRO A 400 1.93 19.37 6.50
C PRO A 400 2.54 19.17 7.90
N ALA A 401 3.47 18.23 7.99
CA ALA A 401 4.26 17.99 9.20
C ALA A 401 5.75 18.16 8.87
N ILE A 402 6.45 18.97 9.67
CA ILE A 402 7.90 19.05 9.67
C ILE A 402 8.38 18.34 10.93
N ARG A 403 9.30 17.38 10.79
CA ARG A 403 9.77 16.52 11.87
C ARG A 403 11.29 16.61 12.01
N PHE A 404 11.76 16.67 13.25
CA PHE A 404 13.14 16.43 13.64
C PHE A 404 13.12 15.22 14.56
N TYR A 405 13.92 14.20 14.26
CA TYR A 405 13.83 12.94 14.98
C TYR A 405 15.19 12.32 15.29
N VAL A 406 15.18 11.45 16.29
CA VAL A 406 16.18 10.46 16.54
C VAL A 406 15.51 9.09 16.56
N SER A 407 16.09 8.11 15.89
CA SER A 407 15.56 6.75 15.79
C SER A 407 16.61 5.73 16.14
N TYR A 408 16.24 4.73 16.91
CA TYR A 408 17.03 3.53 17.20
C TYR A 408 16.33 2.33 16.59
N ILE A 409 17.07 1.52 15.83
CA ILE A 409 16.60 0.27 15.23
C ILE A 409 17.59 -0.82 15.60
N GLY A 410 17.07 -1.98 16.05
CA GLY A 410 17.86 -3.15 16.42
C GLY A 410 17.02 -4.43 16.34
N GLY A 411 17.62 -5.54 16.78
CA GLY A 411 17.02 -6.87 16.74
C GLY A 411 17.77 -7.82 15.82
N GLU A 412 17.51 -9.10 15.94
CA GLU A 412 18.24 -10.16 15.22
C GLU A 412 18.06 -10.04 13.70
N GLU A 413 16.85 -9.73 13.27
CA GLU A 413 16.54 -9.56 11.86
C GLU A 413 17.26 -8.36 11.26
N PHE A 414 17.27 -7.23 11.98
CA PHE A 414 17.98 -6.04 11.55
C PHE A 414 19.49 -6.29 11.48
N ALA A 415 20.07 -6.89 12.52
CA ALA A 415 21.47 -7.22 12.60
C ALA A 415 21.94 -8.15 11.46
N ALA A 416 21.13 -9.14 11.10
CA ALA A 416 21.45 -10.07 10.02
C ALA A 416 21.62 -9.40 8.65
N VAL A 417 20.90 -8.29 8.42
CA VAL A 417 20.99 -7.50 7.19
C VAL A 417 22.01 -6.38 7.33
N TYR A 418 21.97 -5.63 8.41
CA TYR A 418 22.77 -4.43 8.60
C TYR A 418 24.28 -4.73 8.70
N LYS A 419 24.68 -5.84 9.33
CA LYS A 419 26.08 -6.31 9.36
C LYS A 419 26.73 -6.48 7.99
N LYS A 420 25.93 -6.76 6.96
CA LYS A 420 26.44 -6.88 5.59
C LYS A 420 26.83 -5.53 5.00
N TRP A 421 26.28 -4.45 5.54
CA TRP A 421 26.43 -3.08 5.07
C TRP A 421 27.33 -2.24 5.95
N ASN A 422 27.30 -2.49 7.27
CA ASN A 422 28.17 -1.81 8.22
C ASN A 422 29.45 -2.63 8.45
N LYS A 423 30.57 -2.07 8.00
CA LYS A 423 31.88 -2.72 8.14
C LYS A 423 32.34 -2.88 9.59
N ASP A 424 31.76 -2.11 10.51
CA ASP A 424 32.11 -2.16 11.93
C ASP A 424 31.38 -3.27 12.70
N GLY A 425 30.45 -3.96 12.03
CA GLY A 425 29.76 -5.15 12.59
C GLY A 425 28.67 -4.81 13.61
N ASP A 426 28.21 -3.57 13.67
CA ASP A 426 27.14 -3.16 14.57
C ASP A 426 25.84 -3.92 14.29
N GLU A 427 25.10 -4.20 15.34
CA GLU A 427 23.83 -4.94 15.33
C GLU A 427 22.62 -4.00 15.44
N TYR A 428 22.85 -2.70 15.52
CA TYR A 428 21.84 -1.66 15.66
C TYR A 428 22.25 -0.41 14.89
N GLN A 429 21.29 0.47 14.66
CA GLN A 429 21.52 1.75 14.03
C GLN A 429 20.83 2.86 14.83
N ILE A 430 21.53 3.98 15.01
CA ILE A 430 20.95 5.22 15.51
C ILE A 430 21.00 6.24 14.39
N THR A 431 19.83 6.77 14.01
CA THR A 431 19.72 7.83 13.00
C THR A 431 19.22 9.11 13.62
N VAL A 432 19.72 10.23 13.11
CA VAL A 432 19.17 11.55 13.34
C VAL A 432 18.74 12.12 12.01
N GLY A 433 17.59 12.78 11.96
CA GLY A 433 17.08 13.25 10.68
C GLY A 433 16.00 14.30 10.78
N THR A 434 15.66 14.80 9.59
CA THR A 434 14.56 15.70 9.36
C THR A 434 13.67 15.11 8.27
N GLN A 435 12.35 15.31 8.39
CA GLN A 435 11.38 14.85 7.42
C GLN A 435 10.28 15.90 7.25
N VAL A 436 9.82 16.09 6.04
CA VAL A 436 8.55 16.72 5.72
C VAL A 436 7.59 15.67 5.16
N GLU A 437 6.35 15.74 5.61
CA GLU A 437 5.25 14.96 5.04
C GLU A 437 4.05 15.87 4.86
N ALA A 438 3.45 15.86 3.68
CA ALA A 438 2.36 16.74 3.33
C ALA A 438 1.29 16.01 2.51
N TRP A 439 0.05 16.40 2.73
CA TRP A 439 -1.06 16.20 1.80
C TRP A 439 -1.95 17.43 1.78
N TRP A 440 -2.60 17.68 0.67
CA TRP A 440 -3.45 18.83 0.45
C TRP A 440 -4.62 18.51 -0.49
#